data_5aaab863c14a15d08606285d41e42409
#
_entry.id   5aaab863c14a15d08606285d41e42409
#
_cell.length_a   1.000
_cell.length_b   1.000
_cell.length_c   1.000
_cell.angle_alpha   90.00
_cell.angle_beta   90.00
_cell.angle_gamma   90.00
#
_symmetry.space_group_name_H-M   'P 1'
#
loop_
_entity.id
_entity.type
_entity.pdbx_description
1 polymer ?
#
loop_
_entity_poly.entity_id
_entity_poly.type
_entity_poly.pdbx_seq_one_letter_code
_entity_poly.pdbx_strand_id
1 'polypeptide(L)'
;PITYVKNARLEEFISQPEGNCITIGGSPNNARILVSPYYLDNSKGGQDYNLWFRQFSHEVRHTKQIARDKGLTKYLLKTIAGYIKAGNHDDALREIEAEQGTKTYNAFRGFVKTHFKASVENLFKNDKLKEKEKIEQINKWWNEFKKQTSNKK
;
A
#
# COMPACT_ATOMS: atom_id res chain seq x y z
N PRO A 1 -1.63 9.19 11.99
CA PRO A 1 -2.56 8.92 10.88
C PRO A 1 -1.82 8.99 9.55
N ILE A 2 -2.16 8.09 8.64
CA ILE A 2 -1.65 8.12 7.27
C ILE A 2 -2.63 8.96 6.46
N THR A 3 -2.12 10.01 5.80
CA THR A 3 -2.94 10.86 4.94
C THR A 3 -2.74 10.42 3.50
N TYR A 4 -3.82 10.06 2.85
CA TYR A 4 -3.86 9.81 1.41
C TYR A 4 -3.92 11.15 0.67
N VAL A 5 -3.00 11.38 -0.25
CA VAL A 5 -2.99 12.56 -1.11
C VAL A 5 -2.91 12.11 -2.57
N LYS A 6 -3.97 12.38 -3.33
CA LYS A 6 -3.93 12.23 -4.79
C LYS A 6 -3.16 13.42 -5.37
N ASN A 7 -2.01 13.17 -5.99
CA ASN A 7 -1.18 14.22 -6.56
C ASN A 7 -0.99 14.02 -8.06
N ALA A 8 -1.63 14.88 -8.86
CA ALA A 8 -1.53 14.86 -10.32
C ALA A 8 -0.11 15.17 -10.85
N ARG A 9 0.71 15.91 -10.08
CA ARG A 9 2.08 16.26 -10.48
C ARG A 9 3.08 15.14 -10.26
N LEU A 10 2.70 14.06 -9.58
CA LEU A 10 3.56 12.90 -9.38
C LEU A 10 3.93 12.23 -10.71
N GLU A 11 3.06 12.31 -11.70
CA GLU A 11 3.29 11.78 -13.06
C GLU A 11 4.45 12.49 -13.77
N GLU A 12 4.72 13.76 -13.46
CA GLU A 12 5.86 14.51 -14.03
C GLU A 12 7.20 14.05 -13.44
N PHE A 13 7.19 13.53 -12.20
CA PHE A 13 8.38 13.04 -11.51
C PHE A 13 8.64 11.56 -11.72
N ILE A 14 7.58 10.78 -11.89
CA ILE A 14 7.64 9.34 -12.07
C ILE A 14 7.25 9.05 -13.50
N SER A 15 8.24 9.03 -14.38
CA SER A 15 8.09 8.79 -15.81
C SER A 15 7.67 7.35 -16.17
N GLN A 16 6.96 6.65 -15.28
CA GLN A 16 6.45 5.32 -15.56
C GLN A 16 4.99 5.38 -15.97
N PRO A 17 4.66 4.93 -17.19
CA PRO A 17 3.29 4.97 -17.72
C PRO A 17 2.31 4.10 -16.93
N GLU A 18 2.80 3.21 -16.08
CA GLU A 18 2.00 2.23 -15.33
C GLU A 18 1.52 2.76 -13.96
N GLY A 19 1.80 4.02 -13.65
CA GLY A 19 1.51 4.60 -12.34
C GLY A 19 2.46 4.11 -11.26
N ASN A 20 2.56 4.84 -10.17
CA ASN A 20 3.37 4.45 -9.02
C ASN A 20 2.83 5.07 -7.72
N CYS A 21 3.34 4.58 -6.59
CA CYS A 21 3.10 5.15 -5.27
C CYS A 21 4.45 5.53 -4.66
N ILE A 22 4.48 6.60 -3.87
CA ILE A 22 5.67 7.00 -3.12
C ILE A 22 5.27 7.36 -1.71
N THR A 23 6.00 6.82 -0.74
CA THR A 23 5.90 7.24 0.65
C THR A 23 6.85 8.38 0.93
N ILE A 24 6.30 9.52 1.33
CA ILE A 24 7.05 10.67 1.84
C ILE A 24 6.59 10.97 3.26
N GLY A 25 7.46 11.56 4.06
CA GLY A 25 7.03 11.91 5.41
C GLY A 25 8.07 12.77 6.13
N GLY A 26 7.59 13.65 7.02
CA GLY A 26 8.43 14.47 7.87
C GLY A 26 8.71 13.82 9.22
N SER A 27 7.75 13.11 9.77
CA SER A 27 7.84 12.40 11.05
C SER A 27 7.05 11.10 11.00
N PRO A 28 7.27 10.17 11.96
CA PRO A 28 6.50 8.93 12.05
C PRO A 28 4.98 9.12 12.11
N ASN A 29 4.54 10.29 12.57
CA ASN A 29 3.12 10.61 12.72
C ASN A 29 2.55 11.37 11.51
N ASN A 30 3.38 11.73 10.54
CA ASN A 30 3.03 12.57 9.38
C ASN A 30 3.48 11.95 8.04
N ALA A 31 3.58 10.66 7.98
CA ALA A 31 3.86 9.96 6.73
C ALA A 31 2.71 10.17 5.73
N ARG A 32 3.06 10.46 4.48
CA ARG A 32 2.12 10.63 3.36
C ARG A 32 2.45 9.63 2.29
N ILE A 33 1.44 9.01 1.72
CA ILE A 33 1.58 8.17 0.55
C ILE A 33 1.00 8.94 -0.63
N LEU A 34 1.84 9.28 -1.59
CA LEU A 34 1.43 9.87 -2.85
C LEU A 34 1.10 8.72 -3.80
N VAL A 35 -0.06 8.79 -4.43
CA VAL A 35 -0.55 7.74 -5.32
C VAL A 35 -0.80 8.34 -6.69
N SER A 36 -0.27 7.73 -7.73
CA SER A 36 -0.58 8.13 -9.10
C SER A 36 -2.08 7.99 -9.38
N PRO A 37 -2.71 8.97 -10.03
CA PRO A 37 -4.10 8.87 -10.46
C PRO A 37 -4.32 7.74 -11.48
N TYR A 38 -3.27 7.24 -12.13
CA TYR A 38 -3.33 6.17 -13.13
C TYR A 38 -4.15 4.96 -12.68
N TYR A 39 -4.00 4.53 -11.41
CA TYR A 39 -4.70 3.36 -10.88
C TYR A 39 -6.23 3.53 -10.76
N LEU A 40 -6.71 4.76 -10.72
CA LEU A 40 -8.11 5.08 -10.45
C LEU A 40 -8.77 5.86 -11.61
N ASP A 41 -8.01 6.17 -12.64
CA ASP A 41 -8.48 6.95 -13.78
C ASP A 41 -8.77 6.05 -14.98
N ASN A 42 -10.06 5.94 -15.32
CA ASN A 42 -10.53 5.17 -16.48
C ASN A 42 -9.97 5.67 -17.81
N SER A 43 -9.58 6.94 -17.90
CA SER A 43 -9.05 7.53 -19.14
C SER A 43 -7.63 7.08 -19.47
N LYS A 44 -6.91 6.52 -18.50
CA LYS A 44 -5.48 6.19 -18.62
C LYS A 44 -5.12 4.69 -18.49
N GLY A 45 -6.10 3.81 -18.59
CA GLY A 45 -5.83 2.36 -18.56
C GLY A 45 -6.76 1.54 -17.67
N GLY A 46 -7.71 2.21 -17.02
CA GLY A 46 -8.75 1.55 -16.25
C GLY A 46 -8.48 1.45 -14.76
N GLN A 47 -9.53 1.22 -14.01
CA GLN A 47 -9.47 1.08 -12.55
C GLN A 47 -8.93 -0.31 -12.18
N ASP A 48 -7.64 -0.40 -11.88
CA ASP A 48 -7.06 -1.61 -11.28
C ASP A 48 -6.92 -1.46 -9.75
N TYR A 49 -8.03 -1.70 -9.05
CA TYR A 49 -8.04 -1.67 -7.60
C TYR A 49 -7.12 -2.73 -6.96
N ASN A 50 -6.88 -3.86 -7.62
CA ASN A 50 -5.97 -4.87 -7.09
C ASN A 50 -4.52 -4.36 -7.10
N LEU A 51 -4.09 -3.79 -8.23
CA LEU A 51 -2.77 -3.20 -8.34
C LEU A 51 -2.61 -2.03 -7.38
N TRP A 52 -3.62 -1.17 -7.28
CA TRP A 52 -3.64 -0.05 -6.34
C TRP A 52 -3.47 -0.51 -4.88
N PHE A 53 -4.24 -1.51 -4.43
CA PHE A 53 -4.12 -2.03 -3.07
C PHE A 53 -2.79 -2.70 -2.79
N ARG A 54 -2.22 -3.39 -3.78
CA ARG A 54 -0.89 -3.99 -3.65
C ARG A 54 0.18 -2.92 -3.42
N GLN A 55 0.23 -1.93 -4.28
CA GLN A 55 1.17 -0.82 -4.18
C GLN A 55 0.97 -0.02 -2.88
N PHE A 56 -0.27 0.32 -2.57
CA PHE A 56 -0.58 1.01 -1.31
C PHE A 56 -0.12 0.21 -0.08
N SER A 57 -0.31 -1.10 -0.08
CA SER A 57 0.10 -1.96 1.03
C SER A 57 1.63 -2.06 1.17
N HIS A 58 2.36 -2.01 0.05
CA HIS A 58 3.80 -1.88 0.01
C HIS A 58 4.24 -0.54 0.66
N GLU A 59 3.68 0.56 0.22
CA GLU A 59 4.01 1.89 0.74
C GLU A 59 3.68 2.07 2.24
N VAL A 60 2.61 1.46 2.72
CA VAL A 60 2.30 1.43 4.16
C VAL A 60 3.42 0.79 4.98
N ARG A 61 4.18 -0.16 4.43
CA ARG A 61 5.35 -0.72 5.12
C ARG A 61 6.49 0.29 5.24
N HIS A 62 6.71 1.14 4.25
CA HIS A 62 7.70 2.22 4.35
C HIS A 62 7.36 3.19 5.50
N THR A 63 6.09 3.47 5.78
CA THR A 63 5.72 4.32 6.93
C THR A 63 6.18 3.70 8.26
N LYS A 64 6.13 2.37 8.40
CA LYS A 64 6.65 1.66 9.59
C LYS A 64 8.17 1.72 9.68
N GLN A 65 8.86 1.66 8.56
CA GLN A 65 10.32 1.81 8.50
C GLN A 65 10.75 3.22 8.91
N ILE A 66 10.04 4.27 8.43
CA ILE A 66 10.27 5.66 8.83
C ILE A 66 10.07 5.82 10.34
N ALA A 67 9.01 5.22 10.89
CA ALA A 67 8.74 5.24 12.34
C ALA A 67 9.86 4.55 13.14
N ARG A 68 10.31 3.38 12.70
CA ARG A 68 11.41 2.62 13.31
C ARG A 68 12.72 3.40 13.30
N ASP A 69 12.99 4.13 12.22
CA ASP A 69 14.20 4.93 12.08
C ASP A 69 14.10 6.30 12.77
N LYS A 70 12.99 6.58 13.43
CA LYS A 70 12.73 7.84 14.15
C LYS A 70 12.80 9.09 13.27
N GLY A 71 12.45 8.97 11.98
CA GLY A 71 12.31 10.08 11.07
C GLY A 71 12.84 9.82 9.65
N LEU A 72 12.42 10.70 8.74
CA LEU A 72 12.67 10.58 7.31
C LEU A 72 14.16 10.62 6.97
N THR A 73 14.94 11.52 7.58
CA THR A 73 16.36 11.68 7.25
C THR A 73 17.14 10.40 7.49
N LYS A 74 16.96 9.77 8.68
CA LYS A 74 17.62 8.49 8.98
C LYS A 74 17.12 7.37 8.07
N TYR A 75 15.82 7.36 7.76
CA TYR A 75 15.22 6.42 6.83
C TYR A 75 15.89 6.54 5.45
N LEU A 76 15.98 7.75 4.88
CA LEU A 76 16.57 7.99 3.56
C LEU A 76 18.04 7.60 3.51
N LEU A 77 18.84 7.99 4.51
CA LEU A 77 20.26 7.62 4.56
C LEU A 77 20.45 6.10 4.54
N LYS A 78 19.68 5.38 5.34
CA LYS A 78 19.73 3.90 5.36
C LYS A 78 19.21 3.27 4.07
N THR A 79 18.20 3.87 3.44
CA THR A 79 17.65 3.42 2.17
C THR A 79 18.70 3.56 1.05
N ILE A 80 19.34 4.73 0.94
CA ILE A 80 20.41 4.98 -0.03
C ILE A 80 21.59 4.01 0.20
N ALA A 81 22.02 3.85 1.44
CA ALA A 81 23.07 2.88 1.77
C ALA A 81 22.68 1.45 1.41
N GLY A 82 21.40 1.09 1.58
CA GLY A 82 20.85 -0.19 1.17
C GLY A 82 20.90 -0.41 -0.34
N TYR A 83 20.52 0.58 -1.12
CA TYR A 83 20.56 0.52 -2.59
C TYR A 83 22.00 0.41 -3.13
N ILE A 84 22.93 1.19 -2.57
CA ILE A 84 24.35 1.11 -2.95
C ILE A 84 24.88 -0.31 -2.66
N LYS A 85 24.55 -0.88 -1.50
CA LYS A 85 25.00 -2.22 -1.11
C LYS A 85 24.38 -3.33 -1.96
N ALA A 86 23.10 -3.21 -2.32
CA ALA A 86 22.38 -4.20 -3.10
C ALA A 86 22.67 -4.11 -4.60
N GLY A 87 23.15 -2.95 -5.08
CA GLY A 87 23.40 -2.69 -6.50
C GLY A 87 22.16 -2.33 -7.32
N ASN A 88 20.96 -2.53 -6.76
CA ASN A 88 19.68 -2.17 -7.38
C ASN A 88 18.61 -1.86 -6.32
N HIS A 89 17.48 -1.33 -6.77
CA HIS A 89 16.35 -0.97 -5.91
C HIS A 89 15.66 -2.19 -5.30
N ASP A 90 15.38 -3.18 -6.11
CA ASP A 90 14.48 -4.28 -5.74
C ASP A 90 15.12 -5.25 -4.73
N ASP A 91 16.43 -5.42 -4.79
CA ASP A 91 17.18 -6.26 -3.86
C ASP A 91 17.55 -5.54 -2.55
N ALA A 92 17.25 -4.27 -2.42
CA ALA A 92 17.49 -3.56 -1.19
C ALA A 92 16.59 -4.12 -0.06
N LEU A 93 17.19 -4.39 1.10
CA LEU A 93 16.50 -5.02 2.24
C LEU A 93 15.20 -4.30 2.63
N ARG A 94 15.13 -2.99 2.41
CA ARG A 94 13.94 -2.19 2.73
C ARG A 94 12.80 -2.45 1.76
N GLU A 95 13.11 -2.64 0.49
CA GLU A 95 12.12 -2.98 -0.53
C GLU A 95 11.62 -4.42 -0.31
N ILE A 96 12.53 -5.35 -0.04
CA ILE A 96 12.16 -6.74 0.33
C ILE A 96 11.27 -6.75 1.59
N GLU A 97 11.57 -5.92 2.58
CA GLU A 97 10.71 -5.77 3.78
C GLU A 97 9.36 -5.14 3.43
N ALA A 98 9.32 -4.13 2.56
CA ALA A 98 8.10 -3.46 2.16
C ALA A 98 7.17 -4.40 1.37
N GLU A 99 7.72 -5.34 0.60
CA GLU A 99 6.96 -6.34 -0.12
C GLU A 99 6.12 -7.26 0.80
N GLN A 100 6.43 -7.32 2.09
CA GLN A 100 5.55 -7.98 3.08
C GLN A 100 4.16 -7.32 3.17
N GLY A 101 4.04 -6.04 2.81
CA GLY A 101 2.75 -5.37 2.68
C GLY A 101 1.91 -5.99 1.58
N THR A 102 2.48 -6.14 0.40
CA THR A 102 1.85 -6.81 -0.75
C THR A 102 1.47 -8.25 -0.43
N LYS A 103 2.37 -9.02 0.18
CA LYS A 103 2.09 -10.40 0.59
C LYS A 103 0.94 -10.49 1.58
N THR A 104 0.90 -9.57 2.56
CA THR A 104 -0.20 -9.49 3.53
C THR A 104 -1.53 -9.16 2.85
N TYR A 105 -1.55 -8.21 1.93
CA TYR A 105 -2.74 -7.89 1.16
C TYR A 105 -3.21 -9.08 0.31
N ASN A 106 -2.31 -9.75 -0.41
CA ASN A 106 -2.65 -10.91 -1.22
C ASN A 106 -3.25 -12.05 -0.37
N ALA A 107 -2.69 -12.31 0.80
CA ALA A 107 -3.21 -13.30 1.74
C ALA A 107 -4.61 -12.91 2.25
N PHE A 108 -4.80 -11.65 2.62
CA PHE A 108 -6.10 -11.12 3.04
C PHE A 108 -7.14 -11.20 1.92
N ARG A 109 -6.78 -10.79 0.71
CA ARG A 109 -7.66 -10.89 -0.48
C ARG A 109 -8.09 -12.32 -0.76
N GLY A 110 -7.14 -13.26 -0.71
CA GLY A 110 -7.41 -14.70 -0.86
C GLY A 110 -8.34 -15.22 0.23
N PHE A 111 -8.14 -14.81 1.48
CA PHE A 111 -9.01 -15.15 2.59
C PHE A 111 -10.45 -14.66 2.37
N VAL A 112 -10.62 -13.40 1.98
CA VAL A 112 -11.95 -12.83 1.69
C VAL A 112 -12.66 -13.61 0.58
N LYS A 113 -11.95 -13.91 -0.51
CA LYS A 113 -12.49 -14.69 -1.62
C LYS A 113 -12.94 -16.07 -1.17
N THR A 114 -12.15 -16.75 -0.36
CA THR A 114 -12.42 -18.14 0.05
C THR A 114 -13.52 -18.22 1.10
N HIS A 115 -13.48 -17.41 2.14
CA HIS A 115 -14.36 -17.54 3.31
C HIS A 115 -15.67 -16.78 3.17
N PHE A 116 -15.66 -15.66 2.47
CA PHE A 116 -16.86 -14.83 2.30
C PHE A 116 -17.43 -14.85 0.88
N LYS A 117 -16.79 -15.56 -0.06
CA LYS A 117 -17.16 -15.57 -1.48
C LYS A 117 -17.31 -14.14 -2.05
N ALA A 118 -16.49 -13.23 -1.56
CA ALA A 118 -16.53 -11.80 -1.85
C ALA A 118 -15.19 -11.30 -2.46
N SER A 119 -15.19 -10.10 -2.96
CA SER A 119 -14.01 -9.44 -3.52
C SER A 119 -13.83 -8.07 -2.89
N VAL A 120 -12.62 -7.79 -2.42
CA VAL A 120 -12.22 -6.49 -1.90
C VAL A 120 -12.41 -5.42 -2.96
N GLU A 121 -11.99 -5.70 -4.19
CA GLU A 121 -12.07 -4.79 -5.33
C GLU A 121 -13.53 -4.46 -5.68
N ASN A 122 -14.41 -5.47 -5.71
CA ASN A 122 -15.82 -5.27 -6.00
C ASN A 122 -16.53 -4.46 -4.91
N LEU A 123 -16.13 -4.62 -3.66
CA LEU A 123 -16.64 -3.79 -2.58
C LEU A 123 -16.32 -2.31 -2.82
N PHE A 124 -15.10 -1.99 -3.23
CA PHE A 124 -14.70 -0.60 -3.51
C PHE A 124 -15.35 -0.03 -4.77
N LYS A 125 -15.57 -0.86 -5.81
CA LYS A 125 -16.29 -0.48 -7.04
C LYS A 125 -17.79 -0.24 -6.83
N ASN A 126 -18.35 -0.68 -5.71
CA ASN A 126 -19.79 -0.58 -5.47
C ASN A 126 -20.17 0.85 -5.08
N ASP A 127 -20.67 1.62 -6.04
CA ASP A 127 -21.10 3.02 -5.85
C ASP A 127 -22.38 3.16 -5.02
N LYS A 128 -23.11 2.06 -4.78
CA LYS A 128 -24.30 2.04 -3.92
C LYS A 128 -23.95 2.08 -2.44
N LEU A 129 -22.73 1.73 -2.06
CA LEU A 129 -22.25 1.74 -0.68
C LEU A 129 -21.51 3.03 -0.38
N LYS A 130 -21.80 3.63 0.77
CA LYS A 130 -21.06 4.77 1.31
C LYS A 130 -19.66 4.32 1.75
N GLU A 131 -18.71 5.22 1.74
CA GLU A 131 -17.32 4.94 2.15
C GLU A 131 -17.24 4.31 3.55
N LYS A 132 -18.02 4.82 4.50
CA LYS A 132 -18.10 4.26 5.86
C LYS A 132 -18.49 2.78 5.87
N GLU A 133 -19.46 2.40 5.08
CA GLU A 133 -19.94 1.00 4.99
C GLU A 133 -18.86 0.09 4.39
N LYS A 134 -18.14 0.58 3.37
CA LYS A 134 -17.00 -0.14 2.79
C LYS A 134 -15.91 -0.37 3.83
N ILE A 135 -15.56 0.66 4.60
CA ILE A 135 -14.54 0.58 5.66
C ILE A 135 -14.98 -0.39 6.77
N GLU A 136 -16.22 -0.33 7.22
CA GLU A 136 -16.76 -1.25 8.24
C GLU A 136 -16.68 -2.71 7.76
N GLN A 137 -17.05 -2.97 6.51
CA GLN A 137 -16.98 -4.31 5.93
C GLN A 137 -15.53 -4.83 5.83
N ILE A 138 -14.59 -3.98 5.41
CA ILE A 138 -13.16 -4.33 5.38
C ILE A 138 -12.64 -4.63 6.78
N ASN A 139 -12.99 -3.82 7.77
CA ASN A 139 -12.58 -4.04 9.16
C ASN A 139 -13.13 -5.36 9.71
N LYS A 140 -14.36 -5.72 9.38
CA LYS A 140 -14.96 -7.01 9.75
C LYS A 140 -14.14 -8.18 9.15
N TRP A 141 -13.88 -8.16 7.86
CA TRP A 141 -13.10 -9.20 7.20
C TRP A 141 -11.66 -9.27 7.74
N TRP A 142 -11.04 -8.12 7.99
CA TRP A 142 -9.69 -8.04 8.54
C TRP A 142 -9.58 -8.64 9.94
N ASN A 143 -10.58 -8.40 10.79
CA ASN A 143 -10.60 -8.97 12.13
C ASN A 143 -10.73 -10.50 12.10
N GLU A 144 -11.54 -11.05 11.21
CA GLU A 144 -11.65 -12.51 11.04
C GLU A 144 -10.35 -13.10 10.47
N PHE A 145 -9.73 -12.45 9.49
CA PHE A 145 -8.43 -12.84 8.96
C PHE A 145 -7.36 -12.91 10.05
N LYS A 146 -7.31 -11.90 10.92
CA LYS A 146 -6.34 -11.89 12.05
C LYS A 146 -6.58 -13.03 13.03
N LYS A 147 -7.83 -13.31 13.40
CA LYS A 147 -8.15 -14.43 14.31
C LYS A 147 -7.66 -15.76 13.74
N GLN A 148 -7.90 -16.03 12.47
CA GLN A 148 -7.46 -17.30 11.86
C GLN A 148 -5.94 -17.41 11.71
N THR A 149 -5.25 -16.31 11.45
CA THR A 149 -3.79 -16.33 11.32
C THR A 149 -3.08 -16.40 12.67
N SER A 150 -3.70 -15.90 13.74
CA SER A 150 -3.15 -16.00 15.10
C SER A 150 -3.29 -17.39 15.71
N ASN A 151 -4.33 -18.14 15.33
CA ASN A 151 -4.58 -19.49 15.83
C ASN A 151 -3.73 -20.58 15.14
N LYS A 152 -2.92 -20.21 14.16
CA LYS A 152 -2.00 -21.13 13.44
C LYS A 152 -0.57 -21.09 13.94
N LYS A 153 -0.29 -20.34 14.98
CA LYS A 153 1.00 -20.30 15.71
C LYS A 153 0.90 -21.13 16.98
#